data_b47470afe09c050c6e9596dc100359b3
#
_entry.id   b47470afe09c050c6e9596dc100359b3
#
_cell.length_a   1.000
_cell.length_b   1.000
_cell.length_c   1.000
_cell.angle_alpha   90.00
_cell.angle_beta   90.00
_cell.angle_gamma   90.00
#
_symmetry.space_group_name_H-M   'P 1'
#
loop_
_entity.id
_entity.type
_entity.pdbx_description
1 polymer ?
#
loop_
_entity_poly.entity_id
_entity_poly.type
_entity_poly.pdbx_seq_one_letter_code
_entity_poly.pdbx_strand_id
1 'polypeptide(L)'
;MTSVSDWSAVVVALSWGNERSTELFMAIFLTGSTGYIGAHVAVNLLRDHGAALNVLVRARDSGEAEGRLWQALQLHLEFPKFHEYLQTRVRVFRGDLTEPGFGLDRDEYDRLVHTTDSVIHCAASLNRKSEKSCLNVNLRGTLEVLTLARHAEHYHGLKRFSQVSTVAVAGKRQNEVVTEDRSIDWERSDYDPYARTKKFCEHMMRVMLPETPKTVFRPSIVLGDSRYAETTQFDMVKAFVFLAGLPVLPFRPTDKIDIVNVDFVAEAIATLHQKERPEHDTYHLSSGIGSQTFREITQALAAAQNKRAPMFVPVAERPFARSVNFLANRKGTIGKGASLMKVFMPYLVWNTVFDNTRVTKELGKKPVVFSEYCYPLLKFSRENDFAYKYQPWPATAGGTAA
;
A
#
# COMPACT_ATOMS: atom_id res chain seq x y z
N MET A 1 11.78 -36.02 34.47
CA MET A 1 13.01 -35.27 34.17
C MET A 1 13.62 -35.84 32.92
N THR A 2 13.37 -35.26 31.79
CA THR A 2 14.16 -35.38 30.56
C THR A 2 13.76 -34.22 29.64
N SER A 3 14.74 -33.53 29.18
CA SER A 3 14.84 -32.23 28.54
C SER A 3 14.12 -32.12 27.21
N VAL A 4 13.59 -30.93 26.99
CA VAL A 4 13.06 -30.41 25.72
C VAL A 4 14.18 -30.35 24.69
N SER A 5 14.00 -31.02 23.58
CA SER A 5 14.91 -31.07 22.47
C SER A 5 14.74 -29.87 21.54
N ASP A 6 15.86 -29.26 21.25
CA ASP A 6 16.22 -28.35 20.17
C ASP A 6 15.51 -28.67 18.85
N TRP A 7 14.80 -27.69 18.32
CA TRP A 7 14.37 -27.66 16.90
C TRP A 7 15.39 -26.83 16.09
N SER A 8 16.55 -27.44 15.85
CA SER A 8 17.50 -26.96 14.85
C SER A 8 16.95 -27.21 13.45
N ALA A 9 17.11 -26.22 12.60
CA ALA A 9 16.70 -26.16 11.21
C ALA A 9 17.01 -27.45 10.44
N VAL A 10 15.98 -28.11 9.89
CA VAL A 10 16.15 -29.18 8.92
C VAL A 10 16.40 -28.55 7.55
N VAL A 11 17.66 -28.52 7.13
CA VAL A 11 18.07 -28.21 5.76
C VAL A 11 17.81 -29.47 4.92
N VAL A 12 16.79 -29.46 4.10
CA VAL A 12 16.57 -30.48 3.07
C VAL A 12 17.32 -30.04 1.79
N ALA A 13 18.51 -30.57 1.58
CA ALA A 13 19.23 -30.43 0.35
C ALA A 13 18.64 -31.36 -0.73
N LEU A 14 17.86 -30.82 -1.64
CA LEU A 14 17.51 -31.46 -2.91
C LEU A 14 18.51 -31.03 -3.98
N SER A 15 19.30 -31.98 -4.48
CA SER A 15 20.26 -31.76 -5.58
C SER A 15 19.52 -31.56 -6.91
N TRP A 16 19.45 -30.32 -7.36
CA TRP A 16 19.06 -29.97 -8.73
C TRP A 16 20.28 -29.44 -9.48
N GLY A 17 20.44 -29.90 -10.74
CA GLY A 17 21.62 -29.62 -11.54
C GLY A 17 21.87 -28.12 -11.76
N ASN A 18 23.11 -27.77 -11.51
CA ASN A 18 23.92 -26.66 -12.00
C ASN A 18 23.25 -25.32 -12.28
N GLU A 19 22.59 -24.71 -11.29
CA GLU A 19 22.36 -23.26 -11.16
C GLU A 19 22.48 -22.90 -9.68
N ARG A 20 23.34 -21.90 -9.39
CA ARG A 20 23.67 -21.30 -8.08
C ARG A 20 22.95 -21.94 -6.89
N SER A 21 23.66 -22.57 -5.99
CA SER A 21 23.14 -23.11 -4.74
C SER A 21 22.47 -22.00 -3.92
N THR A 22 21.22 -21.69 -4.23
CA THR A 22 20.38 -20.85 -3.39
C THR A 22 19.87 -21.72 -2.26
N GLU A 23 20.45 -21.57 -1.09
CA GLU A 23 19.86 -22.11 0.15
C GLU A 23 18.38 -21.73 0.19
N LEU A 24 17.51 -22.72 0.38
CA LEU A 24 16.07 -22.52 0.49
C LEU A 24 15.77 -21.90 1.85
N PHE A 25 15.80 -20.58 1.94
CA PHE A 25 15.39 -19.88 3.15
C PHE A 25 13.88 -19.62 3.13
N MET A 26 13.27 -19.69 4.30
CA MET A 26 11.89 -19.29 4.51
C MET A 26 11.76 -17.76 4.40
N ALA A 27 10.73 -17.29 3.73
CA ALA A 27 10.58 -15.89 3.35
C ALA A 27 9.12 -15.41 3.44
N ILE A 28 8.94 -14.12 3.58
CA ILE A 28 7.64 -13.47 3.49
C ILE A 28 7.24 -13.37 2.01
N PHE A 29 6.11 -13.92 1.63
CA PHE A 29 5.55 -13.66 0.29
C PHE A 29 4.87 -12.30 0.25
N LEU A 30 5.52 -11.34 -0.39
CA LEU A 30 5.04 -9.97 -0.54
C LEU A 30 4.51 -9.74 -1.96
N THR A 31 3.20 -9.54 -2.10
CA THR A 31 2.61 -9.08 -3.35
C THR A 31 2.53 -7.56 -3.39
N GLY A 32 2.68 -6.98 -4.58
CA GLY A 32 2.62 -5.52 -4.74
C GLY A 32 3.90 -4.77 -4.32
N SER A 33 5.04 -5.46 -4.23
CA SER A 33 6.36 -4.91 -3.89
C SER A 33 6.82 -3.77 -4.82
N THR A 34 6.28 -3.69 -6.04
CA THR A 34 6.55 -2.61 -7.00
C THR A 34 5.56 -1.44 -6.91
N GLY A 35 4.57 -1.51 -6.02
CA GLY A 35 3.63 -0.43 -5.73
C GLY A 35 4.13 0.49 -4.62
N TYR A 36 3.50 1.66 -4.46
CA TYR A 36 3.96 2.69 -3.52
C TYR A 36 4.09 2.19 -2.08
N ILE A 37 3.02 1.66 -1.48
CA ILE A 37 3.07 1.12 -0.10
C ILE A 37 3.95 -0.12 -0.04
N GLY A 38 3.82 -1.04 -1.01
CA GLY A 38 4.57 -2.30 -1.01
C GLY A 38 6.08 -2.12 -1.11
N ALA A 39 6.55 -1.11 -1.84
CA ALA A 39 7.97 -0.77 -1.92
C ALA A 39 8.52 -0.29 -0.55
N HIS A 40 7.79 0.58 0.14
CA HIS A 40 8.15 1.03 1.48
C HIS A 40 8.15 -0.13 2.49
N VAL A 41 7.14 -1.02 2.42
CA VAL A 41 7.07 -2.24 3.26
C VAL A 41 8.27 -3.16 2.97
N ALA A 42 8.59 -3.40 1.69
CA ALA A 42 9.73 -4.23 1.31
C ALA A 42 11.05 -3.70 1.89
N VAL A 43 11.27 -2.39 1.80
CA VAL A 43 12.49 -1.76 2.35
C VAL A 43 12.55 -1.89 3.87
N ASN A 44 11.45 -1.63 4.58
CA ASN A 44 11.42 -1.79 6.04
C ASN A 44 11.71 -3.23 6.46
N LEU A 45 11.08 -4.21 5.79
CA LEU A 45 11.32 -5.62 6.06
C LEU A 45 12.79 -6.03 5.83
N LEU A 46 13.39 -5.59 4.71
CA LEU A 46 14.78 -5.91 4.37
C LEU A 46 15.80 -5.23 5.27
N ARG A 47 15.59 -3.92 5.55
CA ARG A 47 16.56 -3.09 6.27
C ARG A 47 16.41 -3.21 7.79
N ASP A 48 15.18 -3.09 8.28
CA ASP A 48 14.92 -2.90 9.71
C ASP A 48 14.59 -4.22 10.42
N HIS A 49 14.08 -5.22 9.69
CA HIS A 49 13.74 -6.54 10.23
C HIS A 49 14.66 -7.68 9.74
N GLY A 50 15.58 -7.41 8.82
CA GLY A 50 16.46 -8.44 8.26
C GLY A 50 15.74 -9.58 7.54
N ALA A 51 14.50 -9.39 7.15
CA ALA A 51 13.65 -10.41 6.57
C ALA A 51 14.10 -10.82 5.16
N ALA A 52 13.76 -12.06 4.77
CA ALA A 52 13.83 -12.52 3.39
C ALA A 52 12.47 -12.39 2.72
N LEU A 53 12.46 -12.11 1.43
CA LEU A 53 11.25 -11.86 0.66
C LEU A 53 11.15 -12.78 -0.58
N ASN A 54 9.98 -13.38 -0.76
CA ASN A 54 9.50 -13.85 -2.05
C ASN A 54 8.61 -12.75 -2.63
N VAL A 55 8.95 -12.21 -3.80
CA VAL A 55 8.18 -11.12 -4.42
C VAL A 55 7.62 -11.55 -5.77
N LEU A 56 6.33 -11.28 -5.99
CA LEU A 56 5.67 -11.51 -7.26
C LEU A 56 5.77 -10.25 -8.12
N VAL A 57 6.42 -10.35 -9.28
CA VAL A 57 6.60 -9.23 -10.21
C VAL A 57 6.11 -9.60 -11.60
N ARG A 58 5.20 -8.81 -12.14
CA ARG A 58 4.72 -8.98 -13.50
C ARG A 58 5.79 -8.47 -14.49
N ALA A 59 6.38 -9.36 -15.27
CA ALA A 59 7.43 -9.05 -16.23
C ALA A 59 7.54 -10.13 -17.31
N ARG A 60 8.10 -9.78 -18.46
CA ARG A 60 8.35 -10.71 -19.59
C ARG A 60 9.54 -11.63 -19.34
N ASP A 61 10.55 -11.07 -18.70
CA ASP A 61 11.81 -11.76 -18.40
C ASP A 61 12.36 -11.33 -17.02
N SER A 62 13.43 -11.98 -16.59
CA SER A 62 14.06 -11.72 -15.27
C SER A 62 14.67 -10.33 -15.19
N GLY A 63 15.29 -9.84 -16.25
CA GLY A 63 15.88 -8.50 -16.29
C GLY A 63 14.82 -7.40 -16.14
N GLU A 64 13.66 -7.54 -16.81
CA GLU A 64 12.53 -6.62 -16.61
C GLU A 64 11.99 -6.69 -15.18
N ALA A 65 11.91 -7.90 -14.58
CA ALA A 65 11.43 -8.06 -13.23
C ALA A 65 12.34 -7.36 -12.20
N GLU A 66 13.63 -7.60 -12.29
CA GLU A 66 14.65 -6.97 -11.44
C GLU A 66 14.69 -5.45 -11.67
N GLY A 67 14.62 -5.00 -12.93
CA GLY A 67 14.54 -3.58 -13.28
C GLY A 67 13.33 -2.87 -12.69
N ARG A 68 12.16 -3.51 -12.72
CA ARG A 68 10.93 -2.98 -12.08
C ARG A 68 11.06 -2.92 -10.56
N LEU A 69 11.69 -3.92 -9.96
CA LEU A 69 11.93 -3.92 -8.52
C LEU A 69 12.93 -2.82 -8.14
N TRP A 70 14.01 -2.63 -8.91
CA TRP A 70 14.94 -1.53 -8.74
C TRP A 70 14.23 -0.17 -8.83
N GLN A 71 13.41 0.05 -9.86
CA GLN A 71 12.63 1.28 -10.00
C GLN A 71 11.74 1.54 -8.77
N ALA A 72 11.14 0.52 -8.18
CA ALA A 72 10.30 0.68 -7.01
C ALA A 72 11.06 0.99 -5.73
N LEU A 73 12.27 0.41 -5.56
CA LEU A 73 13.01 0.49 -4.29
C LEU A 73 14.08 1.59 -4.27
N GLN A 74 14.47 2.17 -5.41
CA GLN A 74 15.54 3.18 -5.51
C GLN A 74 15.24 4.50 -4.80
N LEU A 75 13.98 4.76 -4.43
CA LEU A 75 13.63 5.90 -3.59
C LEU A 75 14.27 5.78 -2.18
N HIS A 76 14.57 4.56 -1.73
CA HIS A 76 14.99 4.27 -0.37
C HIS A 76 16.30 3.51 -0.25
N LEU A 77 16.79 2.96 -1.36
CA LEU A 77 17.99 2.15 -1.40
C LEU A 77 18.94 2.64 -2.50
N GLU A 78 20.22 2.73 -2.18
CA GLU A 78 21.27 2.85 -3.18
C GLU A 78 21.43 1.52 -3.91
N PHE A 79 21.84 1.56 -5.21
CA PHE A 79 21.92 0.38 -6.04
C PHE A 79 22.80 -0.75 -5.46
N PRO A 80 24.00 -0.50 -4.88
CA PRO A 80 24.79 -1.57 -4.30
C PRO A 80 24.05 -2.33 -3.20
N LYS A 81 23.30 -1.63 -2.34
CA LYS A 81 22.53 -2.25 -1.26
C LYS A 81 21.31 -3.00 -1.78
N PHE A 82 20.61 -2.44 -2.77
CA PHE A 82 19.55 -3.14 -3.47
C PHE A 82 20.06 -4.44 -4.10
N HIS A 83 21.20 -4.39 -4.81
CA HIS A 83 21.76 -5.55 -5.47
C HIS A 83 22.21 -6.63 -4.47
N GLU A 84 22.81 -6.23 -3.34
CA GLU A 84 23.13 -7.15 -2.24
C GLU A 84 21.86 -7.89 -1.76
N TYR A 85 20.76 -7.16 -1.52
CA TYR A 85 19.49 -7.78 -1.09
C TYR A 85 18.94 -8.73 -2.16
N LEU A 86 18.99 -8.34 -3.43
CA LEU A 86 18.55 -9.16 -4.55
C LEU A 86 19.33 -10.49 -4.65
N GLN A 87 20.60 -10.49 -4.29
CA GLN A 87 21.44 -11.69 -4.34
C GLN A 87 21.27 -12.57 -3.09
N THR A 88 20.90 -12.01 -1.93
CA THR A 88 20.99 -12.72 -0.65
C THR A 88 19.65 -12.96 0.03
N ARG A 89 18.64 -12.08 -0.17
CA ARG A 89 17.40 -12.11 0.60
C ARG A 89 16.12 -11.93 -0.19
N VAL A 90 16.20 -11.63 -1.48
CA VAL A 90 15.01 -11.43 -2.32
C VAL A 90 14.97 -12.46 -3.42
N ARG A 91 13.89 -13.23 -3.46
CA ARG A 91 13.61 -14.16 -4.57
C ARG A 91 12.46 -13.60 -5.40
N VAL A 92 12.69 -13.41 -6.69
CA VAL A 92 11.73 -12.82 -7.61
C VAL A 92 11.00 -13.93 -8.37
N PHE A 93 9.68 -13.99 -8.24
CA PHE A 93 8.78 -14.83 -9.02
C PHE A 93 8.11 -13.99 -10.10
N ARG A 94 8.22 -14.42 -11.35
CA ARG A 94 7.65 -13.72 -12.50
C ARG A 94 6.23 -14.23 -12.76
N GLY A 95 5.23 -13.48 -12.32
CA GLY A 95 3.86 -13.90 -12.47
C GLY A 95 2.86 -12.75 -12.42
N ASP A 96 1.61 -13.09 -12.69
CA ASP A 96 0.48 -12.15 -12.66
C ASP A 96 -0.61 -12.65 -11.70
N LEU A 97 -1.02 -11.79 -10.77
CA LEU A 97 -2.11 -12.08 -9.82
C LEU A 97 -3.43 -12.48 -10.49
N THR A 98 -3.62 -12.12 -11.74
CA THR A 98 -4.88 -12.41 -12.47
C THR A 98 -4.91 -13.78 -13.11
N GLU A 99 -3.77 -14.49 -13.13
CA GLU A 99 -3.61 -15.80 -13.72
C GLU A 99 -3.68 -16.91 -12.66
N PRO A 100 -4.26 -18.06 -12.95
CA PRO A 100 -4.25 -19.22 -12.05
C PRO A 100 -2.82 -19.62 -11.66
N GLY A 101 -2.57 -19.85 -10.37
CA GLY A 101 -1.23 -20.11 -9.85
C GLY A 101 -0.22 -19.01 -10.18
N PHE A 102 -0.71 -17.78 -10.39
CA PHE A 102 0.08 -16.61 -10.83
C PHE A 102 0.71 -16.78 -12.22
N GLY A 103 0.33 -17.77 -13.02
CA GLY A 103 0.97 -18.12 -14.29
C GLY A 103 2.38 -18.70 -14.14
N LEU A 104 2.75 -19.13 -12.93
CA LEU A 104 4.00 -19.85 -12.67
C LEU A 104 3.90 -21.29 -13.17
N ASP A 105 5.02 -21.86 -13.60
CA ASP A 105 5.07 -23.30 -13.81
C ASP A 105 4.97 -24.06 -12.46
N ARG A 106 4.82 -25.39 -12.55
CA ARG A 106 4.59 -26.21 -11.37
C ARG A 106 5.76 -26.13 -10.36
N ASP A 107 6.99 -26.16 -10.84
CA ASP A 107 8.17 -26.20 -9.99
C ASP A 107 8.39 -24.84 -9.31
N GLU A 108 8.15 -23.73 -10.03
CA GLU A 108 8.20 -22.39 -9.46
C GLU A 108 7.08 -22.17 -8.42
N TYR A 109 5.86 -22.64 -8.71
CA TYR A 109 4.74 -22.55 -7.76
C TYR A 109 5.00 -23.38 -6.51
N ASP A 110 5.44 -24.62 -6.66
CA ASP A 110 5.78 -25.50 -5.52
C ASP A 110 6.93 -24.91 -4.71
N ARG A 111 7.97 -24.35 -5.35
CA ARG A 111 9.03 -23.63 -4.68
C ARG A 111 8.51 -22.44 -3.89
N LEU A 112 7.60 -21.64 -4.46
CA LEU A 112 6.98 -20.50 -3.77
C LEU A 112 6.21 -20.97 -2.53
N VAL A 113 5.40 -22.03 -2.65
CA VAL A 113 4.66 -22.63 -1.54
C VAL A 113 5.61 -23.07 -0.41
N HIS A 114 6.62 -23.88 -0.75
CA HIS A 114 7.54 -24.47 0.25
C HIS A 114 8.47 -23.47 0.91
N THR A 115 8.65 -22.28 0.34
CA THR A 115 9.54 -21.25 0.90
C THR A 115 8.79 -20.06 1.49
N THR A 116 7.45 -20.09 1.54
CA THR A 116 6.63 -19.00 2.09
C THR A 116 6.21 -19.31 3.53
N ASP A 117 6.78 -18.62 4.51
CA ASP A 117 6.42 -18.77 5.91
C ASP A 117 5.32 -17.83 6.39
N SER A 118 5.13 -16.73 5.68
CA SER A 118 4.08 -15.75 5.95
C SER A 118 3.77 -14.93 4.69
N VAL A 119 2.63 -14.25 4.67
CA VAL A 119 2.15 -13.51 3.50
C VAL A 119 1.80 -12.08 3.88
N ILE A 120 2.28 -11.11 3.09
CA ILE A 120 1.77 -9.74 3.06
C ILE A 120 1.15 -9.47 1.69
N HIS A 121 -0.17 -9.44 1.63
CA HIS A 121 -0.90 -9.15 0.39
C HIS A 121 -1.19 -7.65 0.28
N CYS A 122 -0.31 -6.92 -0.43
CA CYS A 122 -0.41 -5.47 -0.64
C CYS A 122 -0.90 -5.11 -2.06
N ALA A 123 -0.80 -6.01 -3.02
CA ALA A 123 -1.22 -5.75 -4.39
C ALA A 123 -2.70 -5.43 -4.52
N ALA A 124 -3.03 -4.40 -5.29
CA ALA A 124 -4.39 -4.03 -5.62
C ALA A 124 -4.45 -3.16 -6.88
N SER A 125 -5.56 -3.26 -7.62
CA SER A 125 -5.95 -2.24 -8.60
C SER A 125 -6.63 -1.08 -7.89
N LEU A 126 -6.11 0.12 -8.07
CA LEU A 126 -6.73 1.37 -7.62
C LEU A 126 -7.67 1.98 -8.66
N ASN A 127 -7.98 1.25 -9.74
CA ASN A 127 -8.89 1.74 -10.78
C ASN A 127 -10.35 1.73 -10.31
N ARG A 128 -10.70 2.71 -9.49
CA ARG A 128 -12.02 2.87 -8.86
C ARG A 128 -13.18 3.01 -9.86
N LYS A 129 -12.89 3.25 -11.15
CA LYS A 129 -13.87 3.39 -12.23
C LYS A 129 -14.15 2.09 -12.97
N SER A 130 -13.25 1.11 -12.88
CA SER A 130 -13.37 -0.17 -13.58
C SER A 130 -13.71 -1.30 -12.59
N GLU A 131 -14.98 -1.66 -12.54
CA GLU A 131 -15.42 -2.81 -11.77
C GLU A 131 -14.71 -4.09 -12.23
N LYS A 132 -14.56 -4.30 -13.54
CA LYS A 132 -13.82 -5.44 -14.11
C LYS A 132 -12.38 -5.51 -13.61
N SER A 133 -11.67 -4.37 -13.57
CA SER A 133 -10.29 -4.32 -13.07
C SER A 133 -10.24 -4.64 -11.56
N CYS A 134 -11.15 -4.07 -10.78
CA CYS A 134 -11.24 -4.37 -9.35
C CYS A 134 -11.60 -5.85 -9.08
N LEU A 135 -12.53 -6.43 -9.83
CA LEU A 135 -12.89 -7.85 -9.69
C LEU A 135 -11.70 -8.76 -10.05
N ASN A 136 -11.03 -8.52 -11.17
CA ASN A 136 -9.95 -9.37 -11.60
C ASN A 136 -8.72 -9.27 -10.70
N VAL A 137 -8.23 -8.06 -10.41
CA VAL A 137 -6.99 -7.88 -9.65
C VAL A 137 -7.25 -8.02 -8.14
N ASN A 138 -8.30 -7.37 -7.61
CA ASN A 138 -8.49 -7.38 -6.16
C ASN A 138 -9.13 -8.68 -5.69
N LEU A 139 -10.25 -9.10 -6.30
CA LEU A 139 -10.98 -10.25 -5.78
C LEU A 139 -10.35 -11.58 -6.24
N ARG A 140 -10.18 -11.80 -7.55
CA ARG A 140 -9.55 -13.03 -8.07
C ARG A 140 -8.09 -13.13 -7.65
N GLY A 141 -7.32 -12.01 -7.76
CA GLY A 141 -5.94 -12.01 -7.32
C GLY A 141 -5.79 -12.32 -5.82
N THR A 142 -6.69 -11.81 -4.96
CA THR A 142 -6.70 -12.21 -3.54
C THR A 142 -7.03 -13.69 -3.38
N LEU A 143 -7.94 -14.25 -4.18
CA LEU A 143 -8.26 -15.68 -4.14
C LEU A 143 -7.03 -16.55 -4.45
N GLU A 144 -6.24 -16.19 -5.46
CA GLU A 144 -4.98 -16.90 -5.79
C GLU A 144 -3.98 -16.84 -4.63
N VAL A 145 -3.82 -15.67 -3.99
CA VAL A 145 -2.91 -15.52 -2.84
C VAL A 145 -3.42 -16.32 -1.63
N LEU A 146 -4.72 -16.37 -1.39
CA LEU A 146 -5.32 -17.19 -0.32
C LEU A 146 -5.18 -18.68 -0.61
N THR A 147 -5.25 -19.09 -1.88
CA THR A 147 -5.03 -20.49 -2.30
C THR A 147 -3.59 -20.91 -2.02
N LEU A 148 -2.62 -20.09 -2.40
CA LEU A 148 -1.20 -20.32 -2.06
C LEU A 148 -1.00 -20.39 -0.54
N ALA A 149 -1.57 -19.47 0.21
CA ALA A 149 -1.47 -19.44 1.67
C ALA A 149 -2.01 -20.73 2.31
N ARG A 150 -3.13 -21.27 1.79
CA ARG A 150 -3.68 -22.57 2.22
C ARG A 150 -2.75 -23.73 1.89
N HIS A 151 -2.10 -23.71 0.73
CA HIS A 151 -1.12 -24.74 0.39
C HIS A 151 0.08 -24.68 1.34
N ALA A 152 0.65 -23.51 1.59
CA ALA A 152 1.73 -23.33 2.55
C ALA A 152 1.32 -23.77 3.98
N GLU A 153 0.12 -23.38 4.42
CA GLU A 153 -0.46 -23.80 5.70
C GLU A 153 -0.54 -25.31 5.82
N HIS A 154 -1.00 -25.99 4.76
CA HIS A 154 -1.14 -27.43 4.72
C HIS A 154 0.22 -28.16 4.78
N TYR A 155 1.24 -27.62 4.07
CA TYR A 155 2.54 -28.29 3.94
C TYR A 155 3.43 -28.14 5.18
N HIS A 156 3.47 -26.94 5.79
CA HIS A 156 4.45 -26.67 6.87
C HIS A 156 3.93 -25.66 7.89
N GLY A 157 2.69 -25.22 7.77
CA GLY A 157 2.14 -24.14 8.58
C GLY A 157 2.47 -22.75 8.04
N LEU A 158 1.62 -21.78 8.34
CA LEU A 158 1.78 -20.38 7.95
C LEU A 158 1.79 -19.49 9.19
N LYS A 159 2.88 -18.79 9.44
CA LYS A 159 3.02 -17.93 10.62
C LYS A 159 1.99 -16.83 10.68
N ARG A 160 1.66 -16.21 9.50
CA ARG A 160 0.69 -15.11 9.44
C ARG A 160 0.29 -14.81 7.99
N PHE A 161 -0.96 -14.39 7.83
CA PHE A 161 -1.47 -13.73 6.63
C PHE A 161 -1.84 -12.28 6.95
N SER A 162 -1.18 -11.31 6.33
CA SER A 162 -1.48 -9.89 6.46
C SER A 162 -2.10 -9.33 5.20
N GLN A 163 -3.32 -8.79 5.32
CA GLN A 163 -4.08 -8.18 4.23
C GLN A 163 -3.97 -6.67 4.30
N VAL A 164 -3.37 -6.05 3.29
CA VAL A 164 -3.47 -4.59 3.14
C VAL A 164 -4.80 -4.25 2.46
N SER A 165 -5.73 -3.77 3.26
CA SER A 165 -7.08 -3.35 2.89
C SER A 165 -7.16 -1.82 2.73
N THR A 166 -8.21 -1.20 3.22
CA THR A 166 -8.43 0.26 3.19
C THR A 166 -9.52 0.65 4.17
N VAL A 167 -9.48 1.85 4.73
CA VAL A 167 -10.59 2.40 5.51
C VAL A 167 -11.88 2.55 4.69
N ALA A 168 -11.78 2.58 3.35
CA ALA A 168 -12.94 2.69 2.47
C ALA A 168 -13.93 1.51 2.58
N VAL A 169 -13.53 0.36 3.16
CA VAL A 169 -14.43 -0.76 3.47
C VAL A 169 -15.56 -0.37 4.43
N ALA A 170 -15.40 0.74 5.14
CA ALA A 170 -16.43 1.29 6.02
C ALA A 170 -17.68 1.78 5.27
N GLY A 171 -17.64 1.90 3.94
CA GLY A 171 -18.74 2.44 3.16
C GLY A 171 -18.94 3.94 3.39
N LYS A 172 -20.04 4.46 2.88
CA LYS A 172 -20.35 5.89 2.98
C LYS A 172 -20.63 6.31 4.42
N ARG A 173 -19.70 7.06 5.01
CA ARG A 173 -19.76 7.63 6.35
C ARG A 173 -19.70 9.15 6.25
N GLN A 174 -20.34 9.85 7.16
CA GLN A 174 -20.32 11.31 7.18
C GLN A 174 -20.38 11.83 8.60
N ASN A 175 -19.46 12.75 8.95
CA ASN A 175 -19.36 13.35 10.28
C ASN A 175 -19.22 12.28 11.39
N GLU A 176 -18.47 11.25 11.16
CA GLU A 176 -18.29 10.13 12.08
C GLU A 176 -16.82 9.91 12.42
N VAL A 177 -16.55 9.42 13.62
CA VAL A 177 -15.31 8.73 13.98
C VAL A 177 -15.59 7.23 13.92
N VAL A 178 -14.90 6.52 13.03
CA VAL A 178 -15.13 5.11 12.75
C VAL A 178 -14.05 4.27 13.42
N THR A 179 -14.43 3.35 14.29
CA THR A 179 -13.51 2.37 14.90
C THR A 179 -13.37 1.13 14.04
N GLU A 180 -12.30 0.34 14.26
CA GLU A 180 -12.03 -0.88 13.50
C GLU A 180 -13.18 -1.88 13.56
N ASP A 181 -13.81 -2.04 14.72
CA ASP A 181 -14.89 -3.00 14.93
C ASP A 181 -16.20 -2.61 14.22
N ARG A 182 -16.39 -1.31 14.00
CA ARG A 182 -17.57 -0.75 13.33
C ARG A 182 -17.35 -0.43 11.85
N SER A 183 -16.17 -0.69 11.32
CA SER A 183 -15.85 -0.33 9.93
C SER A 183 -16.69 -1.10 8.92
N ILE A 184 -16.86 -2.41 9.07
CA ILE A 184 -17.64 -3.21 8.12
C ILE A 184 -19.11 -3.25 8.53
N ASP A 185 -19.92 -2.68 7.67
CA ASP A 185 -21.36 -2.68 7.73
C ASP A 185 -21.87 -3.09 6.33
N TRP A 186 -22.49 -4.27 6.24
CA TRP A 186 -22.91 -4.84 4.96
C TRP A 186 -24.17 -4.18 4.39
N GLU A 187 -24.93 -3.49 5.21
CA GLU A 187 -26.13 -2.76 4.78
C GLU A 187 -25.78 -1.37 4.25
N ARG A 188 -24.58 -0.90 4.52
CA ARG A 188 -24.12 0.42 4.10
C ARG A 188 -23.54 0.40 2.68
N SER A 189 -23.94 1.38 1.88
CA SER A 189 -23.45 1.54 0.50
C SER A 189 -21.94 1.74 0.46
N ASP A 190 -21.28 1.06 -0.48
CA ASP A 190 -19.85 1.22 -0.72
C ASP A 190 -19.53 2.55 -1.42
N TYR A 191 -18.29 3.01 -1.30
CA TYR A 191 -17.79 4.19 -2.02
C TYR A 191 -17.76 3.94 -3.54
N ASP A 192 -17.20 2.81 -3.92
CA ASP A 192 -16.87 2.45 -5.29
C ASP A 192 -16.56 0.94 -5.39
N PRO A 193 -16.33 0.39 -6.60
CA PRO A 193 -15.96 -1.01 -6.77
C PRO A 193 -14.68 -1.42 -6.04
N TYR A 194 -13.73 -0.51 -5.85
CA TYR A 194 -12.51 -0.78 -5.09
C TYR A 194 -12.84 -1.08 -3.60
N ALA A 195 -13.60 -0.21 -2.96
CA ALA A 195 -14.03 -0.39 -1.57
C ALA A 195 -14.80 -1.71 -1.38
N ARG A 196 -15.73 -1.98 -2.31
CA ARG A 196 -16.52 -3.22 -2.32
C ARG A 196 -15.64 -4.46 -2.41
N THR A 197 -14.72 -4.51 -3.40
CA THR A 197 -13.85 -5.69 -3.56
C THR A 197 -12.93 -5.88 -2.37
N LYS A 198 -12.39 -4.82 -1.76
CA LYS A 198 -11.56 -4.94 -0.54
C LYS A 198 -12.37 -5.46 0.65
N LYS A 199 -13.65 -5.05 0.80
CA LYS A 199 -14.56 -5.60 1.83
C LYS A 199 -14.73 -7.12 1.65
N PHE A 200 -14.97 -7.58 0.44
CA PHE A 200 -15.06 -9.02 0.13
C PHE A 200 -13.73 -9.76 0.33
N CYS A 201 -12.58 -9.15 0.02
CA CYS A 201 -11.27 -9.76 0.26
C CYS A 201 -11.03 -10.03 1.76
N GLU A 202 -11.40 -9.10 2.65
CA GLU A 202 -11.31 -9.33 4.10
C GLU A 202 -12.22 -10.49 4.55
N HIS A 203 -13.41 -10.59 3.98
CA HIS A 203 -14.34 -11.68 4.28
C HIS A 203 -13.77 -13.04 3.78
N MET A 204 -13.32 -13.11 2.52
CA MET A 204 -12.72 -14.31 1.96
C MET A 204 -11.54 -14.82 2.79
N MET A 205 -10.64 -13.91 3.20
CA MET A 205 -9.51 -14.24 4.05
C MET A 205 -9.97 -14.91 5.36
N ARG A 206 -10.98 -14.36 6.04
CA ARG A 206 -11.50 -14.92 7.28
C ARG A 206 -12.12 -16.31 7.10
N VAL A 207 -12.80 -16.54 5.97
CA VAL A 207 -13.45 -17.81 5.65
C VAL A 207 -12.42 -18.86 5.21
N MET A 208 -11.44 -18.48 4.37
CA MET A 208 -10.51 -19.44 3.77
C MET A 208 -9.33 -19.81 4.69
N LEU A 209 -8.99 -18.92 5.64
CA LEU A 209 -7.88 -19.11 6.58
C LEU A 209 -8.43 -19.01 8.03
N PRO A 210 -9.33 -19.89 8.48
CA PRO A 210 -9.98 -19.74 9.79
C PRO A 210 -8.96 -19.80 10.93
N GLU A 211 -8.00 -20.72 10.88
CA GLU A 211 -7.04 -20.99 11.96
C GLU A 211 -5.73 -20.20 11.84
N THR A 212 -5.35 -19.80 10.62
CA THR A 212 -4.11 -19.05 10.39
C THR A 212 -4.14 -17.69 11.10
N PRO A 213 -3.09 -17.32 11.84
CA PRO A 213 -2.95 -15.97 12.38
C PRO A 213 -3.06 -14.93 11.27
N LYS A 214 -3.93 -13.95 11.43
CA LYS A 214 -4.22 -12.96 10.37
C LYS A 214 -4.25 -11.54 10.91
N THR A 215 -3.84 -10.59 10.06
CA THR A 215 -3.88 -9.16 10.38
C THR A 215 -4.41 -8.36 9.19
N VAL A 216 -5.36 -7.49 9.42
CA VAL A 216 -5.92 -6.58 8.43
C VAL A 216 -5.42 -5.17 8.70
N PHE A 217 -4.76 -4.58 7.71
CA PHE A 217 -4.33 -3.20 7.73
C PHE A 217 -5.24 -2.36 6.83
N ARG A 218 -5.84 -1.31 7.38
CA ARG A 218 -6.75 -0.42 6.65
C ARG A 218 -6.17 1.00 6.58
N PRO A 219 -5.29 1.29 5.60
CA PRO A 219 -4.78 2.64 5.40
C PRO A 219 -5.91 3.61 5.03
N SER A 220 -5.80 4.86 5.52
CA SER A 220 -6.60 6.00 5.07
C SER A 220 -6.02 6.59 3.76
N ILE A 221 -6.04 7.90 3.57
CA ILE A 221 -5.40 8.53 2.42
C ILE A 221 -3.88 8.55 2.66
N VAL A 222 -3.16 7.62 2.02
CA VAL A 222 -1.70 7.57 2.11
C VAL A 222 -1.10 8.60 1.14
N LEU A 223 -0.40 9.60 1.67
CA LEU A 223 0.12 10.69 0.87
C LEU A 223 1.47 11.20 1.40
N GLY A 224 2.54 11.02 0.63
CA GLY A 224 3.89 11.46 0.94
C GLY A 224 4.60 10.63 2.02
N ASP A 225 5.91 10.81 2.10
CA ASP A 225 6.77 10.35 3.19
C ASP A 225 7.09 11.54 4.09
N SER A 226 7.04 11.38 5.40
CA SER A 226 7.28 12.50 6.32
C SER A 226 8.75 12.88 6.43
N ARG A 227 9.65 12.03 5.94
CA ARG A 227 11.12 12.21 5.99
C ARG A 227 11.70 12.78 4.70
N TYR A 228 10.99 12.58 3.56
CA TYR A 228 11.48 12.93 2.21
C TYR A 228 10.40 13.69 1.43
N ALA A 229 10.84 14.63 0.60
CA ALA A 229 9.95 15.37 -0.29
C ALA A 229 9.52 14.54 -1.51
N GLU A 230 10.32 13.53 -1.86
CA GLU A 230 10.18 12.72 -3.05
C GLU A 230 9.00 11.74 -2.91
N THR A 231 8.35 11.49 -4.04
CA THR A 231 7.28 10.48 -4.14
C THR A 231 7.26 9.87 -5.54
N THR A 232 6.77 8.64 -5.61
CA THR A 232 6.48 7.96 -6.89
C THR A 232 4.97 7.90 -7.17
N GLN A 233 4.13 8.39 -6.24
CA GLN A 233 2.68 8.39 -6.38
C GLN A 233 2.14 9.82 -6.48
N PHE A 234 1.70 10.23 -7.67
CA PHE A 234 1.33 11.61 -7.96
C PHE A 234 -0.18 11.87 -8.09
N ASP A 235 -1.03 10.86 -8.21
CA ASP A 235 -2.45 11.08 -8.51
C ASP A 235 -3.16 11.91 -7.43
N MET A 236 -3.02 11.53 -6.16
CA MET A 236 -3.57 12.34 -5.07
C MET A 236 -2.86 13.68 -4.93
N VAL A 237 -1.55 13.71 -5.11
CA VAL A 237 -0.75 14.95 -5.02
C VAL A 237 -1.23 15.97 -6.05
N LYS A 238 -1.52 15.53 -7.29
CA LYS A 238 -2.11 16.40 -8.35
C LYS A 238 -3.42 17.05 -7.89
N ALA A 239 -4.31 16.26 -7.27
CA ALA A 239 -5.57 16.79 -6.74
C ALA A 239 -5.34 17.83 -5.64
N PHE A 240 -4.43 17.56 -4.70
CA PHE A 240 -4.09 18.50 -3.63
C PHE A 240 -3.37 19.74 -4.15
N VAL A 241 -2.46 19.61 -5.11
CA VAL A 241 -1.79 20.76 -5.76
C VAL A 241 -2.80 21.66 -6.46
N PHE A 242 -3.78 21.06 -7.16
CA PHE A 242 -4.86 21.83 -7.79
C PHE A 242 -5.66 22.60 -6.74
N LEU A 243 -6.12 21.95 -5.67
CA LEU A 243 -6.87 22.59 -4.59
C LEU A 243 -6.05 23.70 -3.89
N ALA A 244 -4.78 23.43 -3.63
CA ALA A 244 -3.87 24.39 -2.98
C ALA A 244 -3.59 25.65 -3.85
N GLY A 245 -3.86 25.57 -5.16
CA GLY A 245 -3.75 26.70 -6.09
C GLY A 245 -4.99 27.57 -6.18
N LEU A 246 -6.13 27.13 -5.62
CA LEU A 246 -7.38 27.89 -5.70
C LEU A 246 -7.43 29.00 -4.63
N PRO A 247 -7.81 30.23 -5.00
CA PRO A 247 -7.99 31.32 -4.04
C PRO A 247 -9.26 31.14 -3.17
N VAL A 248 -10.18 30.32 -3.65
CA VAL A 248 -11.47 30.01 -2.97
C VAL A 248 -11.67 28.50 -2.94
N LEU A 249 -11.97 27.96 -1.77
CA LEU A 249 -12.29 26.54 -1.57
C LEU A 249 -13.77 26.36 -1.21
N PRO A 250 -14.48 25.47 -1.90
CA PRO A 250 -15.91 25.24 -1.68
C PRO A 250 -16.16 24.24 -0.55
N PHE A 251 -15.30 24.21 0.48
CA PHE A 251 -15.37 23.26 1.59
C PHE A 251 -15.61 23.98 2.91
N ARG A 252 -16.03 23.23 3.93
CA ARG A 252 -16.09 23.74 5.29
C ARG A 252 -14.69 23.75 5.87
N PRO A 253 -14.23 24.88 6.40
CA PRO A 253 -12.86 25.01 6.95
C PRO A 253 -12.59 24.08 8.13
N THR A 254 -13.64 23.63 8.82
CA THR A 254 -13.58 22.77 10.02
C THR A 254 -13.65 21.28 9.71
N ASP A 255 -13.99 20.91 8.45
CA ASP A 255 -14.03 19.50 8.08
C ASP A 255 -12.62 18.93 8.05
N LYS A 256 -12.47 17.73 8.59
CA LYS A 256 -11.21 17.00 8.69
C LYS A 256 -10.96 16.14 7.48
N ILE A 257 -9.69 15.98 7.12
CA ILE A 257 -9.23 15.03 6.12
C ILE A 257 -8.25 14.07 6.79
N ASP A 258 -8.52 12.78 6.66
CA ASP A 258 -7.68 11.73 7.22
C ASP A 258 -6.57 11.37 6.23
N ILE A 259 -5.41 12.03 6.36
CA ILE A 259 -4.20 11.80 5.56
C ILE A 259 -3.11 11.25 6.45
N VAL A 260 -2.48 10.17 6.03
CA VAL A 260 -1.40 9.50 6.75
C VAL A 260 -0.14 9.40 5.87
N ASN A 261 1.03 9.56 6.47
CA ASN A 261 2.32 9.40 5.82
C ASN A 261 2.65 7.92 5.53
N VAL A 262 3.26 7.65 4.38
CA VAL A 262 3.54 6.28 3.93
C VAL A 262 4.58 5.56 4.79
N ASP A 263 5.55 6.27 5.33
CA ASP A 263 6.57 5.73 6.23
C ASP A 263 5.96 5.16 7.52
N PHE A 264 4.96 5.84 8.12
CA PHE A 264 4.20 5.30 9.24
C PHE A 264 3.41 4.05 8.84
N VAL A 265 2.74 4.09 7.69
CA VAL A 265 1.95 2.96 7.19
C VAL A 265 2.84 1.73 6.96
N ALA A 266 3.98 1.91 6.32
CA ALA A 266 4.90 0.81 6.00
C ALA A 266 5.57 0.23 7.26
N GLU A 267 5.99 1.10 8.19
CA GLU A 267 6.53 0.69 9.49
C GLU A 267 5.49 -0.12 10.29
N ALA A 268 4.24 0.36 10.35
CA ALA A 268 3.16 -0.34 11.02
C ALA A 268 2.91 -1.74 10.42
N ILE A 269 2.84 -1.85 9.10
CA ILE A 269 2.65 -3.12 8.41
C ILE A 269 3.81 -4.08 8.70
N ALA A 270 5.05 -3.63 8.54
CA ALA A 270 6.23 -4.46 8.73
C ALA A 270 6.36 -4.92 10.20
N THR A 271 6.27 -3.99 11.16
CA THR A 271 6.42 -4.29 12.58
C THR A 271 5.32 -5.22 13.10
N LEU A 272 4.05 -4.93 12.79
CA LEU A 272 2.94 -5.75 13.27
C LEU A 272 2.86 -7.11 12.55
N HIS A 273 3.33 -7.20 11.31
CA HIS A 273 3.47 -8.49 10.62
C HIS A 273 4.52 -9.37 11.29
N GLN A 274 5.63 -8.81 11.71
CA GLN A 274 6.74 -9.52 12.37
C GLN A 274 6.50 -9.79 13.85
N LYS A 275 5.55 -9.09 14.47
CA LYS A 275 5.23 -9.31 15.88
C LYS A 275 4.57 -10.68 16.06
N GLU A 276 5.07 -11.49 16.98
CA GLU A 276 4.56 -12.85 17.21
C GLU A 276 3.06 -12.86 17.51
N ARG A 277 2.61 -11.95 18.38
CA ARG A 277 1.20 -11.79 18.77
C ARG A 277 0.81 -10.31 18.81
N PRO A 278 0.29 -9.75 17.70
CA PRO A 278 -0.33 -8.43 17.72
C PRO A 278 -1.54 -8.42 18.67
N GLU A 279 -1.78 -7.29 19.33
CA GLU A 279 -2.90 -7.16 20.28
C GLU A 279 -4.27 -7.25 19.58
N HIS A 280 -4.33 -6.92 18.28
CA HIS A 280 -5.55 -6.95 17.48
C HIS A 280 -5.32 -7.61 16.13
N ASP A 281 -6.41 -8.06 15.50
CA ASP A 281 -6.42 -8.62 14.15
C ASP A 281 -6.68 -7.56 13.05
N THR A 282 -7.04 -6.34 13.45
CA THR A 282 -7.42 -5.26 12.52
C THR A 282 -6.96 -3.92 13.05
N TYR A 283 -6.31 -3.13 12.16
CA TYR A 283 -5.77 -1.81 12.47
C TYR A 283 -6.14 -0.80 11.38
N HIS A 284 -6.65 0.36 11.80
CA HIS A 284 -6.70 1.53 10.92
C HIS A 284 -5.33 2.20 10.90
N LEU A 285 -4.73 2.31 9.72
CA LEU A 285 -3.49 3.05 9.51
C LEU A 285 -3.85 4.45 9.01
N SER A 286 -4.16 5.33 9.93
CA SER A 286 -4.79 6.63 9.70
C SER A 286 -4.21 7.69 10.63
N SER A 287 -4.52 8.96 10.40
CA SER A 287 -4.19 10.05 11.34
C SER A 287 -5.14 10.11 12.54
N GLY A 288 -6.25 9.36 12.51
CA GLY A 288 -7.18 9.27 13.61
C GLY A 288 -7.79 10.61 14.00
N ILE A 289 -8.04 10.77 15.28
CA ILE A 289 -8.57 12.03 15.84
C ILE A 289 -7.61 13.21 15.63
N GLY A 290 -6.31 12.95 15.37
CA GLY A 290 -5.30 13.93 14.98
C GLY A 290 -5.39 14.41 13.53
N SER A 291 -6.35 13.88 12.75
CA SER A 291 -6.62 14.36 11.38
C SER A 291 -6.87 15.86 11.37
N GLN A 292 -6.21 16.54 10.43
CA GLN A 292 -6.25 18.00 10.36
C GLN A 292 -7.44 18.50 9.55
N THR A 293 -7.88 19.70 9.90
CA THR A 293 -8.93 20.42 9.17
C THR A 293 -8.38 21.05 7.88
N PHE A 294 -9.28 21.36 6.94
CA PHE A 294 -8.90 22.13 5.76
C PHE A 294 -8.21 23.44 6.10
N ARG A 295 -8.67 24.13 7.16
CA ARG A 295 -8.09 25.37 7.63
C ARG A 295 -6.63 25.20 8.05
N GLU A 296 -6.35 24.21 8.89
CA GLU A 296 -4.98 23.95 9.38
C GLU A 296 -4.01 23.65 8.25
N ILE A 297 -4.41 22.75 7.33
CA ILE A 297 -3.58 22.37 6.17
C ILE A 297 -3.33 23.57 5.25
N THR A 298 -4.38 24.35 4.93
CA THR A 298 -4.25 25.48 4.00
C THR A 298 -3.50 26.66 4.59
N GLN A 299 -3.62 26.91 5.91
CA GLN A 299 -2.83 27.91 6.62
C GLN A 299 -1.36 27.53 6.64
N ALA A 300 -1.01 26.28 6.95
CA ALA A 300 0.36 25.78 6.90
C ALA A 300 0.98 25.93 5.50
N LEU A 301 0.25 25.54 4.46
CA LEU A 301 0.69 25.68 3.07
C LEU A 301 0.85 27.15 2.64
N ALA A 302 -0.04 28.02 3.06
CA ALA A 302 0.02 29.45 2.77
C ALA A 302 1.23 30.11 3.46
N ALA A 303 1.45 29.80 4.73
CA ALA A 303 2.60 30.27 5.50
C ALA A 303 3.92 29.81 4.85
N ALA A 304 4.05 28.52 4.49
CA ALA A 304 5.24 27.97 3.85
C ALA A 304 5.54 28.58 2.47
N GLN A 305 4.52 29.11 1.78
CA GLN A 305 4.65 29.77 0.48
C GLN A 305 4.73 31.30 0.57
N ASN A 306 4.64 31.88 1.75
CA ASN A 306 4.48 33.30 1.98
C ASN A 306 3.31 33.91 1.18
N LYS A 307 2.16 33.23 1.19
CA LYS A 307 0.93 33.60 0.49
C LYS A 307 -0.25 33.75 1.44
N ARG A 308 -1.34 34.34 0.97
CA ARG A 308 -2.60 34.36 1.71
C ARG A 308 -3.27 32.99 1.66
N ALA A 309 -3.84 32.55 2.76
CA ALA A 309 -4.67 31.35 2.81
C ALA A 309 -5.95 31.53 1.95
N PRO A 310 -6.47 30.47 1.35
CA PRO A 310 -7.69 30.55 0.53
C PRO A 310 -8.91 30.94 1.38
N MET A 311 -9.87 31.56 0.73
CA MET A 311 -11.18 31.86 1.31
C MET A 311 -12.07 30.61 1.24
N PHE A 312 -12.84 30.34 2.29
CA PHE A 312 -13.76 29.22 2.30
C PHE A 312 -15.19 29.67 2.02
N VAL A 313 -15.86 29.02 1.04
CA VAL A 313 -17.23 29.32 0.63
C VAL A 313 -18.03 28.01 0.59
N PRO A 314 -18.46 27.46 1.75
CA PRO A 314 -19.12 26.14 1.82
C PRO A 314 -20.41 26.03 1.00
N VAL A 315 -21.13 27.12 0.80
CA VAL A 315 -22.34 27.17 -0.05
C VAL A 315 -22.04 26.78 -1.52
N ALA A 316 -20.81 26.93 -1.96
CA ALA A 316 -20.36 26.55 -3.30
C ALA A 316 -20.02 25.05 -3.46
N GLU A 317 -20.08 24.24 -2.40
CA GLU A 317 -19.73 22.80 -2.45
C GLU A 317 -20.59 22.03 -3.48
N ARG A 318 -21.92 22.17 -3.41
CA ARG A 318 -22.84 21.51 -4.35
C ARG A 318 -22.66 21.95 -5.81
N PRO A 319 -22.62 23.26 -6.11
CA PRO A 319 -22.28 23.74 -7.48
C PRO A 319 -20.93 23.21 -7.95
N PHE A 320 -19.89 23.25 -7.12
CA PHE A 320 -18.56 22.73 -7.44
C PHE A 320 -18.61 21.22 -7.76
N ALA A 321 -19.24 20.41 -6.94
CA ALA A 321 -19.39 18.98 -7.17
C ALA A 321 -20.13 18.67 -8.50
N ARG A 322 -21.17 19.45 -8.83
CA ARG A 322 -21.89 19.35 -10.12
C ARG A 322 -20.97 19.69 -11.30
N SER A 323 -20.18 20.76 -11.18
CA SER A 323 -19.22 21.18 -12.21
C SER A 323 -18.12 20.11 -12.40
N VAL A 324 -17.59 19.55 -11.33
CA VAL A 324 -16.62 18.44 -11.38
C VAL A 324 -17.23 17.23 -12.09
N ASN A 325 -18.47 16.84 -11.75
CA ASN A 325 -19.16 15.73 -12.41
C ASN A 325 -19.41 15.96 -13.90
N PHE A 326 -19.77 17.18 -14.29
CA PHE A 326 -19.96 17.55 -15.69
C PHE A 326 -18.65 17.51 -16.47
N LEU A 327 -17.60 18.15 -15.94
CA LEU A 327 -16.29 18.23 -16.58
C LEU A 327 -15.59 16.86 -16.64
N ALA A 328 -15.82 15.98 -15.68
CA ALA A 328 -15.24 14.63 -15.65
C ALA A 328 -15.61 13.75 -16.86
N ASN A 329 -16.69 14.11 -17.56
CA ASN A 329 -17.14 13.42 -18.77
C ASN A 329 -16.55 14.04 -20.06
N ARG A 330 -15.76 15.12 -19.97
CA ARG A 330 -15.13 15.77 -21.12
C ARG A 330 -13.80 15.12 -21.47
N LYS A 331 -13.43 15.16 -22.76
CA LYS A 331 -12.12 14.71 -23.24
C LYS A 331 -11.05 15.79 -22.94
N GLY A 332 -9.80 15.38 -22.87
CA GLY A 332 -8.65 16.28 -22.67
C GLY A 332 -8.23 16.43 -21.21
N THR A 333 -7.30 17.35 -20.94
CA THR A 333 -6.63 17.55 -19.63
C THR A 333 -7.61 17.97 -18.55
N ILE A 334 -8.57 18.85 -18.87
CA ILE A 334 -9.60 19.31 -17.94
C ILE A 334 -10.49 18.14 -17.50
N GLY A 335 -10.93 17.30 -18.45
CA GLY A 335 -11.74 16.12 -18.14
C GLY A 335 -10.99 15.10 -17.29
N LYS A 336 -9.69 14.87 -17.57
CA LYS A 336 -8.84 14.00 -16.73
C LYS A 336 -8.71 14.52 -15.30
N GLY A 337 -8.44 15.80 -15.12
CA GLY A 337 -8.34 16.45 -13.82
C GLY A 337 -9.65 16.40 -13.02
N ALA A 338 -10.77 16.77 -13.67
CA ALA A 338 -12.09 16.67 -13.05
C ALA A 338 -12.48 15.22 -12.70
N SER A 339 -12.12 14.27 -13.56
CA SER A 339 -12.36 12.85 -13.34
C SER A 339 -11.56 12.31 -12.13
N LEU A 340 -10.35 12.80 -11.93
CA LEU A 340 -9.55 12.49 -10.73
C LEU A 340 -10.21 13.12 -9.49
N MET A 341 -10.55 14.39 -9.55
CA MET A 341 -11.23 15.10 -8.46
C MET A 341 -12.54 14.40 -8.05
N LYS A 342 -13.34 13.95 -9.01
CA LYS A 342 -14.60 13.22 -8.76
C LYS A 342 -14.38 11.98 -7.88
N VAL A 343 -13.30 11.24 -8.09
CA VAL A 343 -12.96 10.04 -7.32
C VAL A 343 -12.67 10.38 -5.85
N PHE A 344 -12.05 11.53 -5.61
CA PHE A 344 -11.61 11.92 -4.26
C PHE A 344 -12.61 12.81 -3.51
N MET A 345 -13.60 13.39 -4.20
CA MET A 345 -14.62 14.25 -3.57
C MET A 345 -15.26 13.67 -2.30
N PRO A 346 -15.62 12.38 -2.22
CA PRO A 346 -16.20 11.83 -1.00
C PRO A 346 -15.29 11.98 0.22
N TYR A 347 -13.99 11.75 0.04
CA TYR A 347 -12.99 11.87 1.11
C TYR A 347 -12.75 13.32 1.55
N LEU A 348 -13.09 14.30 0.69
CA LEU A 348 -12.92 15.72 0.98
C LEU A 348 -14.13 16.34 1.69
N VAL A 349 -15.34 15.77 1.51
CA VAL A 349 -16.59 16.42 1.97
C VAL A 349 -17.32 15.64 3.07
N TRP A 350 -16.89 14.44 3.41
CA TRP A 350 -17.62 13.62 4.36
C TRP A 350 -17.18 13.77 5.80
N ASN A 351 -16.07 14.48 6.05
CA ASN A 351 -15.60 14.75 7.41
C ASN A 351 -15.56 13.47 8.26
N THR A 352 -15.04 12.38 7.69
CA THR A 352 -14.93 11.08 8.34
C THR A 352 -13.51 10.87 8.82
N VAL A 353 -13.35 10.48 10.07
CA VAL A 353 -12.09 10.16 10.72
C VAL A 353 -12.10 8.69 11.11
N PHE A 354 -10.98 8.01 10.91
CA PHE A 354 -10.83 6.61 11.28
C PHE A 354 -9.95 6.50 12.52
N ASP A 355 -10.50 5.97 13.61
CA ASP A 355 -9.76 5.83 14.86
C ASP A 355 -8.49 4.99 14.65
N ASN A 356 -7.36 5.46 15.18
CA ASN A 356 -6.06 4.81 15.07
C ASN A 356 -5.44 4.46 16.43
N THR A 357 -6.27 4.42 17.46
CA THR A 357 -5.82 4.19 18.84
C THR A 357 -5.10 2.85 18.97
N ARG A 358 -5.57 1.80 18.28
CA ARG A 358 -4.94 0.47 18.32
C ARG A 358 -3.50 0.52 17.82
N VAL A 359 -3.28 1.02 16.60
CA VAL A 359 -1.94 1.05 16.00
C VAL A 359 -1.01 1.99 16.75
N THR A 360 -1.48 3.17 17.17
CA THR A 360 -0.64 4.14 17.87
C THR A 360 -0.22 3.66 19.26
N LYS A 361 -1.12 2.98 19.98
CA LYS A 361 -0.81 2.37 21.28
C LYS A 361 0.20 1.24 21.12
N GLU A 362 0.00 0.36 20.15
CA GLU A 362 0.83 -0.82 19.98
C GLU A 362 2.23 -0.51 19.45
N LEU A 363 2.36 0.52 18.58
CA LEU A 363 3.66 1.00 18.11
C LEU A 363 4.33 2.00 19.06
N GLY A 364 3.59 2.56 20.04
CA GLY A 364 4.08 3.67 20.88
C GLY A 364 4.36 4.95 20.10
N LYS A 365 3.79 5.11 18.89
CA LYS A 365 4.10 6.18 17.94
C LYS A 365 2.86 6.67 17.22
N LYS A 366 2.79 7.96 16.93
CA LYS A 366 1.73 8.58 16.13
C LYS A 366 2.25 8.91 14.72
N PRO A 367 1.38 8.92 13.69
CA PRO A 367 1.75 9.44 12.39
C PRO A 367 2.10 10.94 12.48
N VAL A 368 2.97 11.39 11.57
CA VAL A 368 3.29 12.81 11.42
C VAL A 368 2.10 13.51 10.76
N VAL A 369 1.73 14.68 11.28
CA VAL A 369 0.60 15.43 10.73
C VAL A 369 0.93 16.03 9.37
N PHE A 370 -0.04 16.02 8.46
CA PHE A 370 0.20 16.34 7.04
C PHE A 370 0.78 17.76 6.82
N SER A 371 0.43 18.73 7.62
CA SER A 371 0.95 20.10 7.52
C SER A 371 2.47 20.23 7.70
N GLU A 372 3.11 19.26 8.35
CA GLU A 372 4.56 19.27 8.57
C GLU A 372 5.36 18.89 7.32
N TYR A 373 4.81 18.04 6.46
CA TYR A 373 5.51 17.53 5.26
C TYR A 373 4.81 17.84 3.94
N CYS A 374 3.63 18.45 3.96
CA CYS A 374 2.84 18.71 2.75
C CYS A 374 3.54 19.67 1.78
N TYR A 375 4.19 20.72 2.28
CA TYR A 375 4.80 21.72 1.39
C TYR A 375 6.02 21.17 0.62
N PRO A 376 7.00 20.51 1.24
CA PRO A 376 8.08 19.85 0.49
C PRO A 376 7.57 18.89 -0.58
N LEU A 377 6.59 18.05 -0.25
CA LEU A 377 5.95 17.12 -1.19
C LEU A 377 5.32 17.82 -2.39
N LEU A 378 4.54 18.89 -2.14
CA LEU A 378 3.86 19.64 -3.22
C LEU A 378 4.87 20.42 -4.06
N LYS A 379 5.94 20.97 -3.46
CA LYS A 379 7.02 21.65 -4.15
C LYS A 379 7.76 20.70 -5.07
N PHE A 380 8.25 19.57 -4.55
CA PHE A 380 8.91 18.52 -5.34
C PHE A 380 8.06 18.09 -6.53
N SER A 381 6.79 17.83 -6.30
CA SER A 381 5.89 17.36 -7.36
C SER A 381 5.70 18.38 -8.48
N ARG A 382 5.63 19.68 -8.16
CA ARG A 382 5.54 20.75 -9.17
C ARG A 382 6.84 20.92 -9.94
N GLU A 383 7.98 20.93 -9.26
CA GLU A 383 9.32 21.13 -9.86
C GLU A 383 9.73 19.97 -10.78
N ASN A 384 9.14 18.78 -10.59
CA ASN A 384 9.39 17.59 -11.39
C ASN A 384 8.22 17.20 -12.32
N ASP A 385 7.30 18.12 -12.64
CA ASP A 385 6.16 17.90 -13.52
C ASP A 385 5.33 16.64 -13.18
N PHE A 386 5.23 16.35 -11.87
CA PHE A 386 4.54 15.15 -11.35
C PHE A 386 5.09 13.84 -11.92
N ALA A 387 6.39 13.75 -12.07
CA ALA A 387 7.10 12.55 -12.46
C ALA A 387 8.31 12.33 -11.54
N TYR A 388 8.61 11.07 -11.23
CA TYR A 388 9.85 10.70 -10.57
C TYR A 388 10.89 10.35 -11.61
N LYS A 389 12.11 10.87 -11.49
CA LYS A 389 13.22 10.60 -12.40
C LYS A 389 13.96 9.35 -11.96
N TYR A 390 13.52 8.20 -12.46
CA TYR A 390 14.15 6.93 -12.16
C TYR A 390 15.57 6.84 -12.71
N GLN A 391 16.48 6.33 -11.87
CA GLN A 391 17.81 5.95 -12.29
C GLN A 391 17.72 4.63 -13.08
N PRO A 392 18.42 4.50 -14.21
CA PRO A 392 18.47 3.26 -14.95
C PRO A 392 19.23 2.18 -14.16
N TRP A 393 19.09 0.94 -14.58
CA TRP A 393 19.96 -0.14 -14.09
C TRP A 393 21.42 0.18 -14.47
N PRO A 394 22.39 0.19 -13.52
CA PRO A 394 23.78 0.53 -13.83
C PRO A 394 24.43 -0.46 -14.81
N ALA A 395 25.11 0.04 -15.83
CA ALA A 395 25.76 -0.76 -16.88
C ALA A 395 26.84 -1.73 -16.36
N THR A 396 27.44 -1.44 -15.21
CA THR A 396 28.52 -2.25 -14.61
C THR A 396 28.00 -3.42 -13.76
N ALA A 397 26.68 -3.51 -13.51
CA ALA A 397 26.10 -4.61 -12.75
C ALA A 397 25.86 -5.89 -13.57
N GLY A 398 26.09 -5.85 -14.88
CA GLY A 398 26.04 -6.99 -15.79
C GLY A 398 27.45 -7.33 -16.29
N GLY A 399 28.26 -7.93 -15.44
CA GLY A 399 29.48 -8.59 -15.90
C GLY A 399 29.17 -9.78 -16.78
N THR A 400 29.73 -9.75 -18.01
CA THR A 400 29.77 -10.78 -19.05
C THR A 400 28.48 -10.95 -19.88
N ALA A 401 28.34 -10.10 -20.91
CA ALA A 401 27.87 -10.58 -22.19
C ALA A 401 28.92 -11.63 -22.70
N ALA A 402 28.47 -12.86 -22.86
CA ALA A 402 29.07 -13.85 -23.75
C ALA A 402 27.97 -14.78 -24.22
#